data_2d5177e9dc5ba03c50f6f7c9bbda6c85
#
_entry.id   2d5177e9dc5ba03c50f6f7c9bbda6c85
#
_cell.length_a   1.000
_cell.length_b   1.000
_cell.length_c   1.000
_cell.angle_alpha   90.00
_cell.angle_beta   90.00
_cell.angle_gamma   90.00
#
_symmetry.space_group_name_H-M   'P 1'
#
loop_
_entity.id
_entity.type
_entity.pdbx_description
1 polymer ?
#
loop_
_entity_poly.entity_id
_entity_poly.type
_entity_poly.pdbx_seq_one_letter_code
_entity_poly.pdbx_strand_id
1 'polypeptide(L)'
;MEALRGGRRVTEPVRCWGTSDPLYLAYHDEEWGRPVQDERGVYERLCLEGFQAGLSWLTILRKREAFRRAFAGFDPEQVARFGKRDVERLLGDAGIVRHRGKIEAAVANARATLALREAGTPLDELVWEHRDRADGKELSKRLRAAGFRFVGPTTVYSSMEACGIVNNHRADCWVRDAVEAERQALL
;
A
#
# COMPACT_ATOMS: atom_id res chain seq x y z
N MET A 1 -2.42 -49.86 30.44
CA MET A 1 -3.25 -48.67 30.18
C MET A 1 -2.32 -47.61 29.63
N GLU A 2 -2.26 -47.52 28.32
CA GLU A 2 -1.36 -46.65 27.57
C GLU A 2 -2.18 -45.44 27.11
N ALA A 3 -1.85 -44.27 27.66
CA ALA A 3 -2.56 -43.02 27.34
C ALA A 3 -2.07 -42.49 26.01
N LEU A 4 -2.88 -42.63 24.97
CA LEU A 4 -2.73 -42.00 23.66
C LEU A 4 -2.77 -40.47 23.81
N ARG A 5 -1.60 -39.84 23.91
CA ARG A 5 -1.47 -38.39 23.73
C ARG A 5 -1.45 -38.07 22.22
N GLY A 6 -2.64 -37.96 21.65
CA GLY A 6 -2.83 -37.42 20.33
C GLY A 6 -2.58 -35.91 20.31
N GLY A 7 -1.33 -35.49 20.26
CA GLY A 7 -0.99 -34.09 19.99
C GLY A 7 -1.41 -33.74 18.56
N ARG A 8 -2.47 -32.96 18.36
CA ARG A 8 -2.75 -32.31 17.08
C ARG A 8 -1.49 -31.50 16.73
N ARG A 9 -0.76 -31.92 15.69
CA ARG A 9 0.24 -31.04 15.07
C ARG A 9 -0.54 -29.84 14.54
N VAL A 10 -0.38 -28.68 15.18
CA VAL A 10 -0.81 -27.41 14.62
C VAL A 10 0.09 -27.20 13.39
N THR A 11 -0.41 -27.50 12.21
CA THR A 11 0.28 -27.18 10.97
C THR A 11 0.32 -25.66 10.86
N GLU A 12 1.52 -25.10 10.68
CA GLU A 12 1.63 -23.66 10.46
C GLU A 12 0.79 -23.24 9.22
N PRO A 13 0.12 -22.07 9.29
CA PRO A 13 -0.70 -21.60 8.19
C PRO A 13 0.16 -21.34 6.96
N VAL A 14 -0.33 -21.76 5.79
CA VAL A 14 0.33 -21.51 4.50
C VAL A 14 0.18 -20.04 4.13
N ARG A 15 1.29 -19.37 3.84
CA ARG A 15 1.36 -17.94 3.46
C ARG A 15 1.93 -17.76 2.05
N CYS A 16 1.72 -16.60 1.46
CA CYS A 16 2.15 -16.28 0.09
C CYS A 16 3.66 -16.23 -0.08
N TRP A 17 4.38 -15.89 0.99
CA TRP A 17 5.85 -15.84 1.02
C TRP A 17 6.39 -16.37 2.34
N GLY A 18 7.62 -16.89 2.27
CA GLY A 18 8.33 -17.38 3.46
C GLY A 18 9.02 -16.23 4.18
N THR A 19 8.70 -16.04 5.45
CA THR A 19 9.38 -15.11 6.34
C THR A 19 9.21 -15.57 7.78
N SER A 20 10.17 -15.23 8.65
CA SER A 20 10.07 -15.39 10.10
C SER A 20 9.97 -14.04 10.82
N ASP A 21 9.95 -12.92 10.09
CA ASP A 21 9.82 -11.59 10.66
C ASP A 21 8.38 -11.35 11.13
N PRO A 22 8.13 -11.12 12.43
CA PRO A 22 6.77 -11.00 12.96
C PRO A 22 5.99 -9.83 12.36
N LEU A 23 6.67 -8.71 12.06
CA LEU A 23 6.04 -7.55 11.45
C LEU A 23 5.56 -7.86 10.03
N TYR A 24 6.36 -8.63 9.27
CA TYR A 24 6.00 -8.99 7.91
C TYR A 24 4.92 -10.08 7.87
N LEU A 25 4.92 -10.99 8.85
CA LEU A 25 3.82 -11.95 9.03
C LEU A 25 2.51 -11.25 9.35
N ALA A 26 2.52 -10.32 10.31
CA ALA A 26 1.33 -9.53 10.67
C ALA A 26 0.81 -8.73 9.47
N TYR A 27 1.69 -8.08 8.70
CA TYR A 27 1.31 -7.36 7.49
C TYR A 27 0.61 -8.28 6.47
N HIS A 28 1.15 -9.50 6.23
CA HIS A 28 0.53 -10.47 5.33
C HIS A 28 -0.85 -10.92 5.83
N ASP A 29 -0.95 -11.24 7.11
CA ASP A 29 -2.14 -11.88 7.67
C ASP A 29 -3.29 -10.88 7.92
N GLU A 30 -2.96 -9.60 8.20
CA GLU A 30 -3.91 -8.63 8.73
C GLU A 30 -4.15 -7.42 7.82
N GLU A 31 -3.24 -7.14 6.85
CA GLU A 31 -3.31 -5.91 6.05
C GLU A 31 -3.28 -6.15 4.54
N TRP A 32 -2.32 -6.93 4.05
CA TRP A 32 -2.11 -7.09 2.60
C TRP A 32 -3.30 -7.78 1.92
N GLY A 33 -3.79 -7.16 0.86
CA GLY A 33 -4.95 -7.67 0.10
C GLY A 33 -6.30 -7.29 0.70
N ARG A 34 -6.34 -6.71 1.92
CA ARG A 34 -7.60 -6.25 2.50
C ARG A 34 -8.04 -4.92 1.91
N PRO A 35 -9.37 -4.73 1.71
CA PRO A 35 -9.91 -3.54 1.07
C PRO A 35 -9.57 -2.24 1.80
N VAL A 36 -9.06 -1.28 1.05
CA VAL A 36 -8.87 0.11 1.49
C VAL A 36 -9.81 0.99 0.68
N GLN A 37 -10.77 1.63 1.35
CA GLN A 37 -11.86 2.35 0.73
C GLN A 37 -11.76 3.87 0.88
N ASP A 38 -10.81 4.34 1.67
CA ASP A 38 -10.64 5.77 1.89
C ASP A 38 -9.45 6.33 1.09
N GLU A 39 -9.63 7.53 0.58
CA GLU A 39 -8.66 8.22 -0.26
C GLU A 39 -7.29 8.36 0.40
N ARG A 40 -7.26 8.64 1.71
CA ARG A 40 -6.01 8.79 2.47
C ARG A 40 -5.25 7.46 2.57
N GLY A 41 -5.95 6.36 2.82
CA GLY A 41 -5.37 5.02 2.86
C GLY A 41 -4.81 4.58 1.51
N VAL A 42 -5.52 4.88 0.42
CA VAL A 42 -5.05 4.62 -0.95
C VAL A 42 -3.82 5.47 -1.26
N TYR A 43 -3.86 6.77 -0.94
CA TYR A 43 -2.72 7.69 -1.13
C TYR A 43 -1.48 7.24 -0.32
N GLU A 44 -1.63 6.84 0.95
CA GLU A 44 -0.55 6.30 1.77
C GLU A 44 0.13 5.10 1.08
N ARG A 45 -0.66 4.11 0.66
CA ARG A 45 -0.12 2.89 0.05
C ARG A 45 0.58 3.18 -1.26
N LEU A 46 -0.02 4.01 -2.11
CA LEU A 46 0.57 4.42 -3.37
C LEU A 46 1.93 5.13 -3.17
N CYS A 47 2.04 6.00 -2.18
CA CYS A 47 3.30 6.67 -1.82
C CYS A 47 4.33 5.68 -1.28
N LEU A 48 3.94 4.78 -0.37
CA LEU A 48 4.86 3.80 0.23
C LEU A 48 5.40 2.82 -0.82
N GLU A 49 4.58 2.37 -1.76
CA GLU A 49 5.03 1.56 -2.92
C GLU A 49 6.00 2.35 -3.83
N GLY A 50 5.74 3.64 -4.02
CA GLY A 50 6.70 4.51 -4.72
C GLY A 50 8.04 4.64 -3.97
N PHE A 51 8.01 4.73 -2.64
CA PHE A 51 9.22 4.72 -1.81
C PHE A 51 9.94 3.37 -1.82
N GLN A 52 9.22 2.27 -1.98
CA GLN A 52 9.80 0.93 -2.07
C GLN A 52 10.68 0.74 -3.31
N ALA A 53 10.42 1.40 -4.42
CA ALA A 53 11.15 1.19 -5.66
C ALA A 53 12.69 1.13 -5.44
N GLY A 54 13.30 -0.04 -5.71
CA GLY A 54 14.71 -0.33 -5.45
C GLY A 54 15.05 -0.75 -4.01
N LEU A 55 14.05 -1.00 -3.16
CA LEU A 55 14.22 -1.44 -1.77
C LEU A 55 13.32 -2.66 -1.47
N SER A 56 13.52 -3.32 -0.32
CA SER A 56 12.60 -4.35 0.13
C SER A 56 11.37 -3.73 0.80
N TRP A 57 10.21 -4.40 0.67
CA TRP A 57 8.99 -3.98 1.38
C TRP A 57 9.19 -3.96 2.90
N LEU A 58 9.89 -4.93 3.44
CA LEU A 58 10.20 -4.96 4.88
C LEU A 58 10.95 -3.71 5.36
N THR A 59 11.81 -3.12 4.52
CA THR A 59 12.46 -1.84 4.83
C THR A 59 11.44 -0.71 4.96
N ILE A 60 10.48 -0.65 4.06
CA ILE A 60 9.40 0.35 4.10
C ILE A 60 8.48 0.11 5.31
N LEU A 61 8.10 -1.14 5.53
CA LEU A 61 7.21 -1.52 6.62
C LEU A 61 7.79 -1.15 8.00
N ARG A 62 9.08 -1.39 8.21
CA ARG A 62 9.80 -0.97 9.44
C ARG A 62 9.88 0.55 9.61
N LYS A 63 9.82 1.31 8.53
CA LYS A 63 9.86 2.77 8.53
C LYS A 63 8.46 3.41 8.47
N ARG A 64 7.39 2.63 8.32
CA ARG A 64 6.03 3.12 8.05
C ARG A 64 5.55 4.15 9.07
N GLU A 65 5.76 3.90 10.36
CA GLU A 65 5.36 4.84 11.40
C GLU A 65 6.16 6.18 11.35
N ALA A 66 7.42 6.11 10.96
CA ALA A 66 8.21 7.33 10.74
C ALA A 66 7.72 8.07 9.49
N PHE A 67 7.37 7.36 8.41
CA PHE A 67 6.72 7.96 7.25
C PHE A 67 5.40 8.65 7.61
N ARG A 68 4.53 8.00 8.38
CA ARG A 68 3.27 8.60 8.84
C ARG A 68 3.50 9.90 9.60
N ARG A 69 4.43 9.91 10.56
CA ARG A 69 4.78 11.14 11.28
C ARG A 69 5.36 12.21 10.36
N ALA A 70 6.27 11.84 9.47
CA ALA A 70 6.98 12.74 8.56
C ALA A 70 6.04 13.42 7.54
N PHE A 71 5.03 12.67 7.06
CA PHE A 71 4.06 13.09 6.05
C PHE A 71 2.67 13.42 6.64
N ALA A 72 2.59 13.89 7.87
CA ALA A 72 1.33 14.30 8.51
C ALA A 72 0.24 13.24 8.44
N GLY A 73 0.62 11.97 8.67
CA GLY A 73 -0.27 10.82 8.58
C GLY A 73 -0.79 10.54 7.18
N PHE A 74 -0.11 10.98 6.15
CA PHE A 74 -0.54 10.91 4.75
C PHE A 74 -1.88 11.60 4.48
N ASP A 75 -2.17 12.68 5.19
CA ASP A 75 -3.28 13.55 4.88
C ASP A 75 -2.96 14.36 3.61
N PRO A 76 -3.67 14.13 2.48
CA PRO A 76 -3.36 14.80 1.23
C PRO A 76 -3.44 16.33 1.32
N GLU A 77 -4.36 16.87 2.13
CA GLU A 77 -4.52 18.32 2.29
C GLU A 77 -3.32 18.96 2.98
N GLN A 78 -2.76 18.27 3.97
CA GLN A 78 -1.57 18.75 4.68
C GLN A 78 -0.31 18.57 3.82
N VAL A 79 -0.12 17.39 3.20
CA VAL A 79 1.06 17.10 2.39
C VAL A 79 1.12 17.97 1.13
N ALA A 80 -0.01 18.27 0.49
CA ALA A 80 -0.06 19.15 -0.68
C ALA A 80 0.52 20.57 -0.41
N ARG A 81 0.50 21.03 0.84
CA ARG A 81 1.05 22.32 1.27
C ARG A 81 2.55 22.30 1.52
N PHE A 82 3.18 21.12 1.53
CA PHE A 82 4.61 21.04 1.77
C PHE A 82 5.40 21.80 0.70
N GLY A 83 6.32 22.63 1.18
CA GLY A 83 7.20 23.45 0.37
C GLY A 83 8.67 22.98 0.43
N LYS A 84 9.56 23.82 -0.07
CA LYS A 84 11.01 23.52 -0.08
C LYS A 84 11.56 23.22 1.32
N ARG A 85 11.13 23.95 2.35
CA ARG A 85 11.58 23.74 3.73
C ARG A 85 11.17 22.36 4.26
N ASP A 86 9.95 21.88 3.90
CA ASP A 86 9.50 20.55 4.29
C ASP A 86 10.29 19.46 3.57
N VAL A 87 10.59 19.64 2.29
CA VAL A 87 11.44 18.71 1.53
C VAL A 87 12.83 18.60 2.18
N GLU A 88 13.45 19.73 2.56
CA GLU A 88 14.75 19.72 3.26
C GLU A 88 14.67 19.06 4.65
N ARG A 89 13.62 19.32 5.40
CA ARG A 89 13.33 18.64 6.68
C ARG A 89 13.25 17.12 6.48
N LEU A 90 12.50 16.66 5.48
CA LEU A 90 12.32 15.25 5.17
C LEU A 90 13.61 14.57 4.68
N LEU A 91 14.46 15.28 3.96
CA LEU A 91 15.79 14.78 3.56
C LEU A 91 16.74 14.61 4.75
N GLY A 92 16.54 15.34 5.84
CA GLY A 92 17.26 15.19 7.09
C GLY A 92 16.74 14.04 7.98
N ASP A 93 15.55 13.51 7.73
CA ASP A 93 14.91 12.51 8.58
C ASP A 93 15.43 11.08 8.24
N ALA A 94 16.27 10.53 9.12
CA ALA A 94 16.78 9.17 8.98
C ALA A 94 15.69 8.08 9.19
N GLY A 95 14.54 8.44 9.74
CA GLY A 95 13.40 7.54 9.90
C GLY A 95 12.77 7.12 8.58
N ILE A 96 12.91 7.93 7.53
CA ILE A 96 12.34 7.64 6.20
C ILE A 96 13.41 7.32 5.15
N VAL A 97 12.98 7.06 3.92
CA VAL A 97 13.87 6.95 2.75
C VAL A 97 14.20 8.35 2.24
N ARG A 98 15.45 8.79 2.45
CA ARG A 98 15.93 10.13 2.12
C ARG A 98 16.27 10.26 0.62
N HIS A 99 15.26 10.29 -0.21
CA HIS A 99 15.39 10.42 -1.66
C HIS A 99 14.54 11.59 -2.16
N ARG A 100 15.19 12.68 -2.59
CA ARG A 100 14.51 13.93 -2.99
C ARG A 100 13.36 13.69 -3.99
N GLY A 101 13.64 12.99 -5.08
CA GLY A 101 12.63 12.74 -6.12
C GLY A 101 11.40 11.99 -5.61
N LYS A 102 11.56 11.03 -4.67
CA LYS A 102 10.44 10.29 -4.06
C LYS A 102 9.66 11.17 -3.07
N ILE A 103 10.36 12.01 -2.29
CA ILE A 103 9.73 12.97 -1.38
C ILE A 103 8.90 14.00 -2.17
N GLU A 104 9.49 14.59 -3.20
CA GLU A 104 8.79 15.54 -4.09
C GLU A 104 7.63 14.88 -4.85
N ALA A 105 7.76 13.59 -5.20
CA ALA A 105 6.69 12.82 -5.80
C ALA A 105 5.52 12.64 -4.84
N ALA A 106 5.76 12.32 -3.56
CA ALA A 106 4.69 12.21 -2.58
C ALA A 106 3.91 13.54 -2.44
N VAL A 107 4.61 14.68 -2.44
CA VAL A 107 3.95 16.01 -2.42
C VAL A 107 3.17 16.28 -3.71
N ALA A 108 3.73 15.92 -4.87
CA ALA A 108 3.01 16.06 -6.14
C ALA A 108 1.77 15.16 -6.19
N ASN A 109 1.88 13.94 -5.69
CA ASN A 109 0.77 12.98 -5.61
C ASN A 109 -0.35 13.48 -4.70
N ALA A 110 -0.02 14.14 -3.56
CA ALA A 110 -1.03 14.77 -2.72
C ALA A 110 -1.83 15.85 -3.47
N ARG A 111 -1.13 16.71 -4.22
CA ARG A 111 -1.78 17.74 -5.05
C ARG A 111 -2.64 17.13 -6.15
N ALA A 112 -2.16 16.07 -6.79
CA ALA A 112 -2.90 15.35 -7.81
C ALA A 112 -4.16 14.66 -7.23
N THR A 113 -4.07 14.14 -6.00
CA THR A 113 -5.22 13.57 -5.26
C THR A 113 -6.31 14.62 -5.07
N LEU A 114 -5.94 15.82 -4.59
CA LEU A 114 -6.90 16.93 -4.42
C LEU A 114 -7.51 17.36 -5.75
N ALA A 115 -6.70 17.46 -6.81
CA ALA A 115 -7.19 17.82 -8.13
C ALA A 115 -8.17 16.80 -8.72
N LEU A 116 -7.94 15.49 -8.49
CA LEU A 116 -8.90 14.44 -8.87
C LEU A 116 -10.21 14.58 -8.11
N ARG A 117 -10.16 14.83 -6.80
CA ARG A 117 -11.36 15.05 -5.97
C ARG A 117 -12.17 16.26 -6.46
N GLU A 118 -11.50 17.38 -6.75
CA GLU A 118 -12.13 18.60 -7.32
C GLU A 118 -12.74 18.35 -8.70
N ALA A 119 -12.15 17.47 -9.49
CA ALA A 119 -12.67 17.05 -10.79
C ALA A 119 -13.84 16.04 -10.69
N GLY A 120 -14.24 15.62 -9.49
CA GLY A 120 -15.35 14.69 -9.26
C GLY A 120 -14.99 13.21 -9.44
N THR A 121 -13.70 12.86 -9.39
CA THR A 121 -13.22 11.47 -9.44
C THR A 121 -12.18 11.26 -8.33
N PRO A 122 -12.60 11.08 -7.05
CA PRO A 122 -11.70 10.83 -5.94
C PRO A 122 -10.73 9.68 -6.22
N LEU A 123 -9.54 9.72 -5.61
CA LEU A 123 -8.47 8.75 -5.88
C LEU A 123 -8.90 7.31 -5.56
N ASP A 124 -9.61 7.09 -4.48
CA ASP A 124 -10.13 5.79 -4.08
C ASP A 124 -11.12 5.25 -5.10
N GLU A 125 -12.08 6.06 -5.56
CA GLU A 125 -13.01 5.67 -6.63
C GLU A 125 -12.26 5.32 -7.91
N LEU A 126 -11.32 6.18 -8.35
CA LEU A 126 -10.48 5.93 -9.53
C LEU A 126 -9.75 4.59 -9.44
N VAL A 127 -9.20 4.25 -8.28
CA VAL A 127 -8.44 3.00 -8.09
C VAL A 127 -9.39 1.80 -8.07
N TRP A 128 -10.56 1.90 -7.42
CA TRP A 128 -11.55 0.82 -7.35
C TRP A 128 -12.25 0.54 -8.68
N GLU A 129 -12.32 1.48 -9.62
CA GLU A 129 -12.76 1.22 -11.01
C GLU A 129 -11.88 0.17 -11.73
N HIS A 130 -10.65 -0.05 -11.24
CA HIS A 130 -9.71 -1.01 -11.81
C HIS A 130 -9.71 -2.36 -11.08
N ARG A 131 -10.77 -2.65 -10.31
CA ARG A 131 -10.93 -3.92 -9.60
C ARG A 131 -10.73 -5.11 -10.54
N ASP A 132 -9.99 -6.10 -10.04
CA ASP A 132 -9.72 -7.38 -10.73
C ASP A 132 -9.02 -7.26 -12.10
N ARG A 133 -8.41 -6.11 -12.39
CA ARG A 133 -7.55 -5.99 -13.58
C ARG A 133 -6.25 -6.77 -13.38
N ALA A 134 -5.83 -7.44 -14.46
CA ALA A 134 -4.65 -8.32 -14.45
C ALA A 134 -3.31 -7.57 -14.33
N ASP A 135 -3.29 -6.27 -14.56
CA ASP A 135 -2.08 -5.44 -14.44
C ASP A 135 -2.42 -3.98 -14.12
N GLY A 136 -1.40 -3.23 -13.71
CA GLY A 136 -1.53 -1.81 -13.35
C GLY A 136 -1.36 -0.82 -14.50
N LYS A 137 -1.32 -1.25 -15.77
CA LYS A 137 -0.94 -0.38 -16.88
C LYS A 137 -1.92 0.76 -17.13
N GLU A 138 -3.21 0.46 -17.20
CA GLU A 138 -4.21 1.48 -17.47
C GLU A 138 -4.35 2.46 -16.30
N LEU A 139 -4.40 1.96 -15.07
CA LEU A 139 -4.40 2.81 -13.88
C LEU A 139 -3.14 3.67 -13.80
N SER A 140 -1.95 3.11 -14.08
CA SER A 140 -0.70 3.87 -14.16
C SER A 140 -0.78 5.02 -15.17
N LYS A 141 -1.36 4.78 -16.34
CA LYS A 141 -1.55 5.80 -17.37
C LYS A 141 -2.49 6.92 -16.88
N ARG A 142 -3.62 6.57 -16.27
CA ARG A 142 -4.57 7.52 -15.71
C ARG A 142 -3.95 8.35 -14.58
N LEU A 143 -3.26 7.72 -13.64
CA LEU A 143 -2.56 8.40 -12.55
C LEU A 143 -1.49 9.38 -13.06
N ARG A 144 -0.69 8.96 -14.05
CA ARG A 144 0.31 9.86 -14.66
C ARG A 144 -0.34 11.05 -15.36
N ALA A 145 -1.44 10.84 -16.08
CA ALA A 145 -2.19 11.91 -16.73
C ALA A 145 -2.76 12.90 -15.69
N ALA A 146 -3.13 12.43 -14.51
CA ALA A 146 -3.55 13.26 -13.37
C ALA A 146 -2.38 13.94 -12.63
N GLY A 147 -1.13 13.71 -13.01
CA GLY A 147 0.05 14.38 -12.42
C GLY A 147 0.78 13.57 -11.36
N PHE A 148 0.40 12.32 -11.11
CA PHE A 148 1.10 11.45 -10.17
C PHE A 148 2.49 11.05 -10.68
N ARG A 149 3.42 10.88 -9.75
CA ARG A 149 4.81 10.49 -9.99
C ARG A 149 5.16 9.20 -9.26
N PHE A 150 6.18 8.49 -9.72
CA PHE A 150 6.58 7.17 -9.18
C PHE A 150 5.44 6.13 -9.19
N VAL A 151 4.56 6.23 -10.16
CA VAL A 151 3.40 5.37 -10.38
C VAL A 151 3.57 4.55 -11.67
N GLY A 152 4.71 3.86 -11.80
CA GLY A 152 4.92 2.90 -12.88
C GLY A 152 3.95 1.71 -12.79
N PRO A 153 3.70 0.96 -13.89
CA PRO A 153 2.73 -0.13 -13.88
C PRO A 153 2.96 -1.16 -12.77
N THR A 154 4.21 -1.51 -12.49
CA THR A 154 4.57 -2.44 -11.41
C THR A 154 4.24 -1.86 -10.04
N THR A 155 4.63 -0.60 -9.77
CA THR A 155 4.33 0.09 -8.50
C THR A 155 2.82 0.21 -8.28
N VAL A 156 2.08 0.54 -9.33
CA VAL A 156 0.62 0.66 -9.27
C VAL A 156 -0.02 -0.70 -9.01
N TYR A 157 0.45 -1.76 -9.67
CA TYR A 157 -0.07 -3.10 -9.43
C TYR A 157 0.17 -3.56 -7.99
N SER A 158 1.38 -3.32 -7.44
CA SER A 158 1.65 -3.58 -6.02
C SER A 158 0.74 -2.78 -5.08
N SER A 159 0.42 -1.52 -5.43
CA SER A 159 -0.59 -0.74 -4.69
C SER A 159 -1.99 -1.35 -4.78
N MET A 160 -2.38 -1.87 -5.96
CA MET A 160 -3.67 -2.57 -6.13
C MET A 160 -3.75 -3.80 -5.24
N GLU A 161 -2.67 -4.58 -5.15
CA GLU A 161 -2.55 -5.72 -4.22
C GLU A 161 -2.67 -5.27 -2.77
N ALA A 162 -1.90 -4.25 -2.37
CA ALA A 162 -1.88 -3.74 -1.00
C ALA A 162 -3.22 -3.12 -0.56
N CYS A 163 -4.02 -2.58 -1.51
CA CYS A 163 -5.33 -2.00 -1.25
C CYS A 163 -6.50 -2.97 -1.40
N GLY A 164 -6.25 -4.25 -1.73
CA GLY A 164 -7.30 -5.23 -1.97
C GLY A 164 -8.09 -5.01 -3.26
N ILE A 165 -7.59 -4.21 -4.18
CA ILE A 165 -8.20 -4.02 -5.51
C ILE A 165 -8.14 -5.32 -6.32
N VAL A 166 -7.07 -6.08 -6.12
CA VAL A 166 -6.90 -7.44 -6.62
C VAL A 166 -6.55 -8.38 -5.46
N ASN A 167 -7.10 -9.58 -5.45
CA ASN A 167 -6.72 -10.61 -4.49
C ASN A 167 -5.64 -11.49 -5.08
N ASN A 168 -4.39 -11.18 -4.79
CA ASN A 168 -3.24 -11.93 -5.29
C ASN A 168 -2.65 -12.92 -4.26
N HIS A 169 -3.41 -13.25 -3.22
CA HIS A 169 -3.06 -14.35 -2.33
C HIS A 169 -3.03 -15.68 -3.12
N ARG A 170 -2.04 -16.53 -2.84
CA ARG A 170 -1.94 -17.86 -3.41
C ARG A 170 -3.23 -18.66 -3.13
N ALA A 171 -3.57 -19.58 -4.01
CA ALA A 171 -4.78 -20.40 -3.88
C ALA A 171 -4.85 -21.21 -2.56
N ASP A 172 -3.69 -21.58 -2.01
CA ASP A 172 -3.54 -22.33 -0.76
C ASP A 172 -3.26 -21.43 0.47
N CYS A 173 -3.28 -20.10 0.31
CA CYS A 173 -3.02 -19.16 1.39
C CYS A 173 -4.20 -19.10 2.36
N TRP A 174 -3.90 -19.22 3.65
CA TRP A 174 -4.91 -19.34 4.71
C TRP A 174 -5.83 -18.12 4.88
N VAL A 175 -5.40 -16.92 4.45
CA VAL A 175 -6.23 -15.69 4.51
C VAL A 175 -6.99 -15.40 3.23
N ARG A 176 -6.73 -16.12 2.14
CA ARG A 176 -7.27 -15.80 0.81
C ARG A 176 -8.79 -15.67 0.79
N ASP A 177 -9.47 -16.66 1.35
CA ASP A 177 -10.94 -16.70 1.31
C ASP A 177 -11.56 -15.61 2.18
N ALA A 178 -10.94 -15.29 3.33
CA ALA A 178 -11.38 -14.20 4.19
C ALA A 178 -11.22 -12.83 3.49
N VAL A 179 -10.07 -12.60 2.86
CA VAL A 179 -9.81 -11.40 2.04
C VAL A 179 -10.81 -11.29 0.89
N GLU A 180 -11.09 -12.39 0.20
CA GLU A 180 -12.07 -12.37 -0.89
C GLU A 180 -13.49 -12.06 -0.39
N ALA A 181 -13.88 -12.61 0.74
CA ALA A 181 -15.18 -12.31 1.35
C ALA A 181 -15.31 -10.82 1.72
N GLU A 182 -14.25 -10.22 2.28
CA GLU A 182 -14.22 -8.78 2.57
C GLU A 182 -14.35 -7.93 1.28
N ARG A 183 -13.68 -8.31 0.21
CA ARG A 183 -13.76 -7.64 -1.10
C ARG A 183 -15.14 -7.75 -1.72
N GLN A 184 -15.80 -8.90 -1.60
CA GLN A 184 -17.15 -9.12 -2.12
C GLN A 184 -18.21 -8.35 -1.33
N ALA A 185 -18.00 -8.11 -0.04
CA ALA A 185 -18.92 -7.34 0.79
C ALA A 185 -19.00 -5.85 0.38
N LEU A 186 -18.13 -5.38 -0.52
CA LEU A 186 -18.11 -4.01 -1.06
C LEU A 186 -18.87 -3.85 -2.38
N LEU A 187 -19.49 -4.91 -2.86
CA LEU A 187 -20.31 -4.91 -4.10
C LEU A 187 -21.78 -4.73 -3.77
#